data_86a887c00bbdf2a22d1ebf6507ad6daf
#
_entry.id   86a887c00bbdf2a22d1ebf6507ad6daf
#
_cell.length_a   1.000
_cell.length_b   1.000
_cell.length_c   1.000
_cell.angle_alpha   90.00
_cell.angle_beta   90.00
_cell.angle_gamma   90.00
#
_symmetry.space_group_name_H-M   'P 1'
#
loop_
_entity.id
_entity.type
_entity.pdbx_description
1 polymer ?
#
loop_
_entity_poly.entity_id
_entity_poly.type
_entity_poly.pdbx_seq_one_letter_code
_entity_poly.pdbx_strand_id
1 'polypeptide(L)'
;MKDLKALVSSIAIACALASSASSIAAAAQCTDTIRVIAQPRDGLTLLENYKDEFAKLSGGADFQIDYLNENDRRAKTKADASTIGKYNVYYIDEANVALFAKSGWVAPLADYYPADYDYADFDPGRQKVATYDGKVWFAPLTGGGDLMVYRKDLLEAAGIKPPTTLDEYVAAIKALHQPDKGIYGTALRGQRGSGANVWRWMPYFKGFGGNWFDGDKPVFDGDAAVKATETYLEIFKYSAPGSQTGGWDEAVGAFTSGQVALLIESTPLVGMALDPKASQVADKIGYLPPPTPLTGGGYGHGLAIGTKANKTEEAKQCAGLFIAWATSKENEQRRLDEGQFSELNRTSVMTSPKFAERYGPDLGQALADTGKVTAVNFWQNASWPDLGDRWGIILEELITGTRTDVKEGLDELNGFATDLVARSQ
;
A
#
# COMPACT_ATOMS: atom_id res chain seq x y z
N MET A 1 60.54 14.38 -71.00
CA MET A 1 61.01 15.52 -70.21
C MET A 1 60.26 15.50 -68.88
N LYS A 2 61.09 15.33 -67.89
CA LYS A 2 60.85 15.67 -66.45
C LYS A 2 59.79 14.93 -65.64
N ASP A 3 60.20 13.97 -64.98
CA ASP A 3 60.10 13.49 -63.62
C ASP A 3 59.35 14.39 -62.63
N LEU A 4 58.38 13.79 -61.94
CA LEU A 4 57.99 14.25 -60.60
C LEU A 4 57.77 13.05 -59.70
N LYS A 5 58.72 12.85 -58.78
CA LYS A 5 58.68 11.82 -57.73
C LYS A 5 57.61 12.17 -56.71
N ALA A 6 56.66 11.29 -56.46
CA ALA A 6 55.74 11.41 -55.36
C ALA A 6 56.37 10.89 -54.08
N LEU A 7 56.37 11.72 -53.04
CA LEU A 7 56.81 11.44 -51.69
C LEU A 7 55.62 10.80 -50.93
N VAL A 8 55.73 9.53 -50.57
CA VAL A 8 54.76 8.84 -49.70
C VAL A 8 55.15 9.09 -48.25
N SER A 9 54.38 9.94 -47.57
CA SER A 9 54.44 10.11 -46.11
C SER A 9 53.53 9.09 -45.43
N SER A 10 54.14 8.14 -44.73
CA SER A 10 53.45 7.18 -43.89
C SER A 10 53.03 7.86 -42.58
N ILE A 11 51.73 8.12 -42.41
CA ILE A 11 51.16 8.54 -41.12
C ILE A 11 50.80 7.28 -40.37
N ALA A 12 51.57 6.96 -39.35
CA ALA A 12 51.19 5.93 -38.37
C ALA A 12 50.12 6.47 -37.43
N ILE A 13 48.88 5.98 -37.60
CA ILE A 13 47.78 6.23 -36.65
C ILE A 13 47.97 5.27 -35.48
N ALA A 14 48.47 5.81 -34.37
CA ALA A 14 48.46 5.13 -33.08
C ALA A 14 47.02 5.11 -32.54
N CYS A 15 46.29 4.00 -32.68
CA CYS A 15 45.04 3.73 -31.96
C CYS A 15 45.38 3.56 -30.48
N ALA A 16 45.19 4.62 -29.70
CA ALA A 16 45.10 4.50 -28.26
C ALA A 16 43.79 3.79 -27.87
N LEU A 17 43.87 2.51 -27.60
CA LEU A 17 42.82 1.76 -26.91
C LEU A 17 42.71 2.32 -25.48
N ALA A 18 41.81 3.27 -25.29
CA ALA A 18 41.37 3.65 -23.96
C ALA A 18 40.57 2.46 -23.42
N SER A 19 41.24 1.63 -22.62
CA SER A 19 40.56 0.64 -21.78
C SER A 19 39.71 1.41 -20.76
N SER A 20 38.42 1.56 -21.04
CA SER A 20 37.47 1.92 -20.03
C SER A 20 37.41 0.77 -19.02
N ALA A 21 38.24 0.88 -17.99
CA ALA A 21 38.07 0.09 -16.79
C ALA A 21 36.70 0.49 -16.21
N SER A 22 35.68 -0.30 -16.51
CA SER A 22 34.45 -0.30 -15.74
C SER A 22 34.90 -0.59 -14.30
N SER A 23 34.89 0.43 -13.46
CA SER A 23 34.99 0.25 -12.03
C SER A 23 33.77 -0.57 -11.63
N ILE A 24 33.94 -1.89 -11.47
CA ILE A 24 33.03 -2.71 -10.69
C ILE A 24 33.03 -2.03 -9.32
N ALA A 25 32.00 -1.27 -9.02
CA ALA A 25 31.78 -0.77 -7.67
C ALA A 25 31.89 -2.00 -6.78
N ALA A 26 32.90 -2.02 -5.91
CA ALA A 26 33.02 -3.12 -4.94
C ALA A 26 31.70 -3.19 -4.19
N ALA A 27 31.06 -4.34 -4.26
CA ALA A 27 29.82 -4.57 -3.51
C ALA A 27 30.10 -4.17 -2.06
N ALA A 28 29.26 -3.32 -1.49
CA ALA A 28 29.43 -2.89 -0.12
C ALA A 28 29.53 -4.16 0.75
N GLN A 29 30.65 -4.31 1.47
CA GLN A 29 30.76 -5.40 2.44
C GLN A 29 29.92 -5.03 3.66
N CYS A 30 28.74 -5.62 3.74
CA CYS A 30 27.84 -5.46 4.86
C CYS A 30 28.06 -6.61 5.83
N THR A 31 28.51 -6.31 7.03
CA THR A 31 28.81 -7.32 8.06
C THR A 31 27.87 -7.23 9.25
N ASP A 32 27.22 -6.09 9.44
CA ASP A 32 26.31 -5.87 10.56
C ASP A 32 24.92 -6.42 10.28
N THR A 33 24.23 -6.84 11.33
CA THR A 33 22.85 -7.30 11.25
C THR A 33 21.91 -6.15 10.88
N ILE A 34 21.18 -6.27 9.78
CA ILE A 34 20.14 -5.35 9.37
C ILE A 34 18.89 -5.57 10.24
N ARG A 35 18.54 -4.60 11.06
CA ARG A 35 17.34 -4.64 11.90
C ARG A 35 16.17 -3.98 11.19
N VAL A 36 15.09 -4.73 11.08
CA VAL A 36 13.86 -4.32 10.38
C VAL A 36 12.71 -4.29 11.37
N ILE A 37 11.85 -3.29 11.31
CA ILE A 37 10.54 -3.30 11.98
C ILE A 37 9.45 -3.36 10.92
N ALA A 38 8.54 -4.34 11.05
CA ALA A 38 7.51 -4.61 10.05
C ALA A 38 6.19 -5.11 10.68
N GLN A 39 5.17 -5.25 9.85
CA GLN A 39 4.00 -6.07 10.15
C GLN A 39 4.26 -7.52 9.75
N PRO A 40 3.61 -8.49 10.39
CA PRO A 40 3.59 -9.86 9.87
C PRO A 40 3.00 -9.85 8.44
N ARG A 41 3.82 -10.25 7.50
CA ARG A 41 3.44 -10.45 6.10
C ARG A 41 4.14 -11.69 5.60
N ASP A 42 3.41 -12.55 4.92
CA ASP A 42 3.94 -13.83 4.47
C ASP A 42 5.15 -13.65 3.56
N GLY A 43 5.13 -12.61 2.71
CA GLY A 43 6.25 -12.30 1.84
C GLY A 43 7.52 -11.83 2.56
N LEU A 44 7.42 -11.31 3.79
CA LEU A 44 8.58 -11.02 4.63
C LEU A 44 9.03 -12.24 5.42
N THR A 45 8.09 -13.01 5.97
CA THR A 45 8.42 -14.25 6.70
C THR A 45 9.05 -15.29 5.80
N LEU A 46 8.64 -15.37 4.54
CA LEU A 46 9.29 -16.20 3.52
C LEU A 46 10.78 -15.90 3.39
N LEU A 47 11.18 -14.65 3.45
CA LEU A 47 12.59 -14.23 3.28
C LEU A 47 13.50 -14.79 4.38
N GLU A 48 12.97 -15.10 5.56
CA GLU A 48 13.75 -15.70 6.64
C GLU A 48 14.31 -17.08 6.27
N ASN A 49 13.69 -17.78 5.33
CA ASN A 49 14.19 -19.03 4.78
C ASN A 49 15.39 -18.85 3.83
N TYR A 50 15.68 -17.62 3.43
CA TYR A 50 16.72 -17.26 2.45
C TYR A 50 17.84 -16.39 3.04
N LYS A 51 18.05 -16.42 4.36
CA LYS A 51 19.08 -15.65 5.05
C LYS A 51 20.49 -15.89 4.50
N ASP A 52 20.82 -17.15 4.20
CA ASP A 52 22.11 -17.51 3.62
C ASP A 52 22.35 -16.89 2.23
N GLU A 53 21.28 -16.69 1.45
CA GLU A 53 21.38 -16.03 0.16
C GLU A 53 21.70 -14.54 0.34
N PHE A 54 20.98 -13.88 1.26
CA PHE A 54 21.27 -12.48 1.59
C PHE A 54 22.69 -12.31 2.16
N ALA A 55 23.14 -13.20 3.04
CA ALA A 55 24.49 -13.18 3.59
C ALA A 55 25.56 -13.29 2.50
N LYS A 56 25.35 -14.16 1.50
CA LYS A 56 26.26 -14.26 0.34
C LYS A 56 26.26 -13.00 -0.51
N LEU A 57 25.07 -12.43 -0.78
CA LEU A 57 24.90 -11.21 -1.57
C LEU A 57 25.57 -10.00 -0.88
N SER A 58 25.43 -9.88 0.42
CA SER A 58 25.88 -8.73 1.21
C SER A 58 27.35 -8.81 1.64
N GLY A 59 27.98 -9.97 1.50
CA GLY A 59 29.34 -10.20 2.00
C GLY A 59 29.41 -10.55 3.49
N GLY A 60 28.31 -11.01 4.08
CA GLY A 60 28.25 -11.57 5.43
C GLY A 60 27.20 -11.00 6.38
N ALA A 61 26.38 -10.03 5.95
CA ALA A 61 25.33 -9.49 6.81
C ALA A 61 24.20 -10.52 7.04
N ASP A 62 23.65 -10.50 8.23
CA ASP A 62 22.38 -11.14 8.58
C ASP A 62 21.28 -10.08 8.67
N PHE A 63 20.02 -10.50 8.82
CA PHE A 63 18.91 -9.60 9.13
C PHE A 63 18.00 -10.19 10.22
N GLN A 64 17.35 -9.29 10.94
CA GLN A 64 16.37 -9.61 11.97
C GLN A 64 15.15 -8.72 11.80
N ILE A 65 13.95 -9.32 11.78
CA ILE A 65 12.70 -8.59 11.63
C ILE A 65 11.91 -8.67 12.93
N ASP A 66 11.57 -7.50 13.49
CA ASP A 66 10.64 -7.40 14.62
C ASP A 66 9.24 -7.15 14.04
N TYR A 67 8.34 -8.13 14.22
CA TYR A 67 6.95 -8.05 13.75
C TYR A 67 6.03 -7.51 14.82
N LEU A 68 5.18 -6.55 14.45
CA LEU A 68 4.14 -5.96 15.28
C LEU A 68 2.85 -5.80 14.49
N ASN A 69 1.70 -5.79 15.16
CA ASN A 69 0.44 -5.42 14.52
C ASN A 69 0.49 -3.99 13.97
N GLU A 70 -0.46 -3.63 13.14
CA GLU A 70 -0.45 -2.40 12.37
C GLU A 70 -0.26 -1.14 13.24
N ASN A 71 -1.08 -0.96 14.26
CA ASN A 71 -1.05 0.25 15.08
C ASN A 71 0.21 0.32 15.98
N ASP A 72 0.60 -0.79 16.57
CA ASP A 72 1.83 -0.87 17.38
C ASP A 72 3.07 -0.65 16.54
N ARG A 73 3.11 -1.21 15.33
CA ARG A 73 4.20 -0.99 14.38
C ARG A 73 4.30 0.49 14.00
N ARG A 74 3.19 1.16 13.68
CA ARG A 74 3.17 2.60 13.35
C ARG A 74 3.69 3.44 14.51
N ALA A 75 3.16 3.22 15.71
CA ALA A 75 3.57 3.96 16.90
C ALA A 75 5.06 3.74 17.21
N LYS A 76 5.53 2.49 17.18
CA LYS A 76 6.92 2.15 17.48
C LYS A 76 7.88 2.65 16.38
N THR A 77 7.49 2.57 15.11
CA THR A 77 8.30 3.11 14.01
C THR A 77 8.49 4.63 14.15
N LYS A 78 7.41 5.37 14.45
CA LYS A 78 7.48 6.83 14.67
C LYS A 78 8.37 7.17 15.86
N ALA A 79 8.22 6.45 16.98
CA ALA A 79 9.05 6.65 18.18
C ALA A 79 10.53 6.33 17.92
N ASP A 80 10.82 5.22 17.25
CA ASP A 80 12.20 4.84 16.91
C ASP A 80 12.85 5.82 15.95
N ALA A 81 12.18 6.20 14.89
CA ALA A 81 12.67 7.14 13.89
C ALA A 81 12.94 8.53 14.49
N SER A 82 12.10 8.98 15.43
CA SER A 82 12.25 10.31 16.07
C SER A 82 13.29 10.32 17.20
N THR A 83 13.49 9.21 17.94
CA THR A 83 14.28 9.23 19.19
C THR A 83 15.38 8.18 19.26
N ILE A 84 15.08 6.89 19.08
CA ILE A 84 15.94 5.75 19.44
C ILE A 84 16.94 5.40 18.34
N GLY A 85 16.45 5.11 17.12
CA GLY A 85 17.27 4.70 15.99
C GLY A 85 17.81 3.26 16.12
N LYS A 86 16.96 2.31 16.54
CA LYS A 86 17.29 0.88 16.64
C LYS A 86 17.29 0.21 15.27
N TYR A 87 16.34 0.59 14.39
CA TYR A 87 16.06 -0.12 13.16
C TYR A 87 16.71 0.55 11.94
N ASN A 88 17.38 -0.27 11.12
CA ASN A 88 17.99 0.15 9.87
C ASN A 88 16.94 0.34 8.78
N VAL A 89 15.88 -0.49 8.78
CA VAL A 89 14.81 -0.49 7.79
C VAL A 89 13.46 -0.41 8.50
N TYR A 90 12.65 0.51 8.02
CA TYR A 90 11.28 0.71 8.46
C TYR A 90 10.30 0.22 7.39
N TYR A 91 9.30 -0.56 7.79
CA TYR A 91 8.09 -0.73 6.99
C TYR A 91 7.16 0.44 7.28
N ILE A 92 6.99 1.32 6.29
CA ILE A 92 6.18 2.55 6.43
C ILE A 92 4.98 2.54 5.49
N ASP A 93 3.95 3.26 5.88
CA ASP A 93 2.76 3.48 5.07
C ASP A 93 2.95 4.73 4.20
N GLU A 94 2.36 4.75 3.01
CA GLU A 94 2.38 5.88 2.09
C GLU A 94 1.89 7.19 2.73
N ALA A 95 0.92 7.11 3.62
CA ALA A 95 0.37 8.26 4.32
C ALA A 95 1.40 8.96 5.26
N ASN A 96 2.42 8.23 5.68
CA ASN A 96 3.49 8.73 6.55
C ASN A 96 4.73 9.22 5.78
N VAL A 97 4.80 9.00 4.47
CA VAL A 97 5.99 9.34 3.65
C VAL A 97 6.36 10.81 3.80
N ALA A 98 5.40 11.72 3.65
CA ALA A 98 5.65 13.16 3.75
C ALA A 98 6.19 13.55 5.14
N LEU A 99 5.64 12.99 6.22
CA LEU A 99 6.13 13.24 7.58
C LEU A 99 7.55 12.73 7.76
N PHE A 100 7.83 11.48 7.37
CA PHE A 100 9.14 10.86 7.56
C PHE A 100 10.23 11.54 6.72
N ALA A 101 9.89 11.91 5.49
CA ALA A 101 10.78 12.63 4.59
C ALA A 101 11.12 14.04 5.10
N LYS A 102 10.10 14.85 5.46
CA LYS A 102 10.31 16.21 5.99
C LYS A 102 11.07 16.22 7.31
N SER A 103 10.84 15.22 8.16
CA SER A 103 11.56 15.06 9.43
C SER A 103 12.98 14.54 9.28
N GLY A 104 13.40 14.13 8.07
CA GLY A 104 14.70 13.52 7.83
C GLY A 104 14.89 12.15 8.49
N TRP A 105 13.78 11.45 8.80
CA TRP A 105 13.82 10.14 9.47
C TRP A 105 14.12 8.99 8.53
N VAL A 106 13.90 9.18 7.25
CA VAL A 106 14.26 8.24 6.18
C VAL A 106 15.13 8.91 5.12
N ALA A 107 15.93 8.11 4.42
CA ALA A 107 16.76 8.57 3.31
C ALA A 107 16.04 8.31 1.97
N PRO A 108 16.28 9.14 0.93
CA PRO A 108 15.82 8.85 -0.43
C PRO A 108 16.38 7.50 -0.90
N LEU A 109 15.48 6.61 -1.33
CA LEU A 109 15.86 5.23 -1.64
C LEU A 109 16.74 5.12 -2.90
N ALA A 110 16.50 5.97 -3.91
CA ALA A 110 17.17 5.90 -5.20
C ALA A 110 18.70 6.05 -5.12
N ASP A 111 19.20 6.67 -4.05
CA ASP A 111 20.63 6.89 -3.85
C ASP A 111 21.37 5.63 -3.34
N TYR A 112 20.63 4.58 -2.92
CA TYR A 112 21.19 3.46 -2.14
C TYR A 112 20.84 2.06 -2.65
N TYR A 113 20.03 1.91 -3.68
CA TYR A 113 19.80 0.58 -4.25
C TYR A 113 20.77 0.30 -5.42
N PRO A 114 21.05 -0.97 -5.74
CA PRO A 114 21.89 -1.35 -6.87
C PRO A 114 21.33 -0.86 -8.20
N ALA A 115 22.20 -0.60 -9.18
CA ALA A 115 21.81 -0.08 -10.49
C ALA A 115 20.90 -1.03 -11.29
N ASP A 116 20.97 -2.32 -11.00
CA ASP A 116 20.20 -3.40 -11.63
C ASP A 116 18.88 -3.73 -10.90
N TYR A 117 18.50 -2.93 -9.90
CA TYR A 117 17.29 -3.17 -9.08
C TYR A 117 15.99 -3.10 -9.87
N ASP A 118 15.96 -2.42 -11.02
CA ASP A 118 14.79 -2.25 -11.88
C ASP A 118 13.55 -1.74 -11.11
N TYR A 119 13.68 -0.55 -10.50
CA TYR A 119 12.57 0.10 -9.80
C TYR A 119 11.39 0.40 -10.74
N ALA A 120 11.64 0.57 -12.03
CA ALA A 120 10.63 0.88 -13.04
C ALA A 120 9.61 -0.28 -13.28
N ASP A 121 9.96 -1.51 -12.91
CA ASP A 121 9.05 -2.67 -13.00
C ASP A 121 7.95 -2.67 -11.93
N PHE A 122 8.06 -1.86 -10.88
CA PHE A 122 6.96 -1.71 -9.93
C PHE A 122 5.73 -1.07 -10.60
N ASP A 123 4.55 -1.46 -10.14
CA ASP A 123 3.28 -0.85 -10.59
C ASP A 123 3.31 0.68 -10.46
N PRO A 124 2.92 1.44 -11.51
CA PRO A 124 3.00 2.89 -11.50
C PRO A 124 2.23 3.58 -10.36
N GLY A 125 1.11 3.01 -9.93
CA GLY A 125 0.34 3.54 -8.81
C GLY A 125 1.11 3.43 -7.50
N ARG A 126 1.83 2.33 -7.31
CA ARG A 126 2.68 2.08 -6.13
C ARG A 126 3.94 2.94 -6.13
N GLN A 127 4.54 3.16 -7.31
CA GLN A 127 5.64 4.12 -7.45
C GLN A 127 5.18 5.54 -7.06
N LYS A 128 3.96 5.93 -7.48
CA LYS A 128 3.41 7.25 -7.17
C LYS A 128 3.25 7.48 -5.67
N VAL A 129 2.71 6.50 -4.91
CA VAL A 129 2.53 6.65 -3.46
C VAL A 129 3.83 6.54 -2.67
N ALA A 130 4.87 5.91 -3.24
CA ALA A 130 6.22 5.87 -2.69
C ALA A 130 7.02 7.17 -2.93
N THR A 131 6.50 8.07 -3.78
CA THR A 131 7.17 9.30 -4.20
C THR A 131 6.58 10.51 -3.47
N TYR A 132 7.45 11.33 -2.90
CA TYR A 132 7.11 12.60 -2.29
C TYR A 132 8.21 13.62 -2.61
N ASP A 133 7.83 14.84 -2.98
CA ASP A 133 8.75 15.93 -3.37
C ASP A 133 9.78 15.48 -4.44
N GLY A 134 9.30 14.77 -5.46
CA GLY A 134 10.10 14.27 -6.59
C GLY A 134 11.11 13.16 -6.26
N LYS A 135 11.12 12.64 -5.03
CA LYS A 135 12.04 11.58 -4.58
C LYS A 135 11.28 10.33 -4.17
N VAL A 136 11.90 9.17 -4.42
CA VAL A 136 11.41 7.86 -3.95
C VAL A 136 11.90 7.62 -2.52
N TRP A 137 10.99 7.27 -1.60
CA TRP A 137 11.29 7.13 -0.19
C TRP A 137 11.18 5.70 0.35
N PHE A 138 10.48 4.84 -0.35
CA PHE A 138 10.41 3.41 -0.01
C PHE A 138 10.31 2.53 -1.25
N ALA A 139 10.69 1.26 -1.11
CA ALA A 139 10.39 0.23 -2.09
C ALA A 139 9.01 -0.38 -1.78
N PRO A 140 8.06 -0.42 -2.72
CA PRO A 140 6.79 -1.06 -2.51
C PRO A 140 6.95 -2.53 -2.10
N LEU A 141 6.26 -2.93 -1.03
CA LEU A 141 6.24 -4.31 -0.56
C LEU A 141 4.80 -4.85 -0.52
N THR A 142 3.88 -4.08 0.04
CA THR A 142 2.44 -4.40 0.04
C THR A 142 1.71 -3.22 -0.56
N GLY A 143 0.85 -3.46 -1.52
CA GLY A 143 0.16 -2.36 -2.15
C GLY A 143 -0.98 -2.83 -3.03
N GLY A 144 -1.73 -1.86 -3.54
CA GLY A 144 -2.84 -2.12 -4.45
C GLY A 144 -3.88 -1.02 -4.43
N GLY A 145 -5.09 -1.40 -4.80
CA GLY A 145 -6.29 -0.60 -4.67
C GLY A 145 -7.33 -1.32 -3.82
N ASP A 146 -8.51 -0.75 -3.74
CA ASP A 146 -9.66 -1.42 -3.17
C ASP A 146 -10.30 -2.33 -4.23
N LEU A 147 -10.70 -3.50 -3.81
CA LEU A 147 -11.39 -4.48 -4.66
C LEU A 147 -12.72 -4.84 -4.00
N MET A 148 -13.76 -4.96 -4.78
CA MET A 148 -14.99 -5.57 -4.31
C MET A 148 -14.91 -7.08 -4.52
N VAL A 149 -14.98 -7.83 -3.41
CA VAL A 149 -15.19 -9.29 -3.41
C VAL A 149 -16.63 -9.60 -3.04
N TYR A 150 -17.19 -10.62 -3.64
CA TYR A 150 -18.59 -11.01 -3.38
C TYR A 150 -18.81 -12.51 -3.42
N ARG A 151 -19.82 -12.97 -2.72
CA ARG A 151 -20.27 -14.36 -2.69
C ARG A 151 -21.17 -14.64 -3.92
N LYS A 152 -20.60 -15.32 -4.93
CA LYS A 152 -21.33 -15.73 -6.15
C LYS A 152 -22.60 -16.53 -5.83
N ASP A 153 -22.48 -17.50 -4.94
CA ASP A 153 -23.57 -18.35 -4.52
C ASP A 153 -24.74 -17.60 -3.88
N LEU A 154 -24.48 -16.56 -3.08
CA LEU A 154 -25.53 -15.75 -2.45
C LEU A 154 -26.23 -14.83 -3.45
N LEU A 155 -25.47 -14.21 -4.37
CA LEU A 155 -26.03 -13.37 -5.41
C LEU A 155 -26.89 -14.21 -6.37
N GLU A 156 -26.39 -15.35 -6.83
CA GLU A 156 -27.11 -16.27 -7.70
C GLU A 156 -28.41 -16.78 -7.07
N ALA A 157 -28.35 -17.21 -5.81
CA ALA A 157 -29.53 -17.68 -5.06
C ALA A 157 -30.59 -16.58 -4.90
N ALA A 158 -30.20 -15.32 -4.83
CA ALA A 158 -31.09 -14.18 -4.74
C ALA A 158 -31.51 -13.60 -6.10
N GLY A 159 -30.95 -14.10 -7.21
CA GLY A 159 -31.20 -13.55 -8.55
C GLY A 159 -30.61 -12.13 -8.74
N ILE A 160 -29.60 -11.76 -7.96
CA ILE A 160 -28.94 -10.44 -7.98
C ILE A 160 -27.70 -10.53 -8.85
N LYS A 161 -27.55 -9.59 -9.79
CA LYS A 161 -26.31 -9.45 -10.56
C LYS A 161 -25.22 -8.81 -9.70
N PRO A 162 -23.93 -9.12 -9.93
CA PRO A 162 -22.83 -8.42 -9.28
C PRO A 162 -22.94 -6.90 -9.51
N PRO A 163 -22.96 -6.08 -8.43
CA PRO A 163 -23.20 -4.64 -8.55
C PRO A 163 -22.01 -3.91 -9.16
N THR A 164 -22.30 -2.94 -10.03
CA THR A 164 -21.30 -2.09 -10.69
C THR A 164 -21.42 -0.63 -10.29
N THR A 165 -22.56 -0.27 -9.71
CA THR A 165 -22.82 1.08 -9.17
C THR A 165 -23.04 1.02 -7.66
N LEU A 166 -22.82 2.15 -6.99
CA LEU A 166 -23.03 2.27 -5.54
C LEU A 166 -24.48 1.99 -5.15
N ASP A 167 -25.45 2.43 -5.94
CA ASP A 167 -26.86 2.18 -5.69
C ASP A 167 -27.18 0.68 -5.78
N GLU A 168 -26.63 -0.01 -6.79
CA GLU A 168 -26.75 -1.48 -6.91
C GLU A 168 -26.08 -2.20 -5.75
N TYR A 169 -24.90 -1.72 -5.30
CA TYR A 169 -24.20 -2.27 -4.14
C TYR A 169 -25.04 -2.13 -2.86
N VAL A 170 -25.57 -0.94 -2.60
CA VAL A 170 -26.43 -0.69 -1.44
C VAL A 170 -27.69 -1.54 -1.50
N ALA A 171 -28.32 -1.69 -2.67
CA ALA A 171 -29.47 -2.56 -2.84
C ALA A 171 -29.14 -4.05 -2.58
N ALA A 172 -27.98 -4.52 -3.08
CA ALA A 172 -27.52 -5.89 -2.89
C ALA A 172 -27.23 -6.20 -1.42
N ILE A 173 -26.49 -5.33 -0.71
CA ILE A 173 -26.19 -5.55 0.71
C ILE A 173 -27.46 -5.56 1.57
N LYS A 174 -28.46 -4.71 1.25
CA LYS A 174 -29.76 -4.72 1.93
C LYS A 174 -30.53 -6.03 1.70
N ALA A 175 -30.59 -6.48 0.46
CA ALA A 175 -31.34 -7.70 0.10
C ALA A 175 -30.69 -8.97 0.68
N LEU A 176 -29.36 -9.00 0.81
CA LEU A 176 -28.61 -10.13 1.33
C LEU A 176 -28.37 -10.08 2.84
N HIS A 177 -28.77 -9.01 3.52
CA HIS A 177 -28.64 -8.88 4.96
C HIS A 177 -29.70 -9.73 5.68
N GLN A 178 -29.29 -10.89 6.18
CA GLN A 178 -30.13 -11.89 6.86
C GLN A 178 -29.48 -12.29 8.20
N PRO A 179 -29.47 -11.41 9.21
CA PRO A 179 -28.79 -11.64 10.48
C PRO A 179 -29.27 -12.88 11.22
N ASP A 180 -30.57 -13.23 11.07
CA ASP A 180 -31.13 -14.46 11.65
C ASP A 180 -30.47 -15.74 11.09
N LYS A 181 -29.84 -15.66 9.91
CA LYS A 181 -29.10 -16.74 9.29
C LYS A 181 -27.58 -16.58 9.46
N GLY A 182 -27.13 -15.57 10.20
CA GLY A 182 -25.70 -15.25 10.35
C GLY A 182 -25.06 -14.66 9.09
N ILE A 183 -25.85 -14.12 8.14
CA ILE A 183 -25.37 -13.49 6.91
C ILE A 183 -25.60 -11.99 6.98
N TYR A 184 -24.55 -11.22 6.79
CA TYR A 184 -24.58 -9.77 6.77
C TYR A 184 -24.28 -9.25 5.36
N GLY A 185 -24.87 -8.11 5.00
CA GLY A 185 -24.69 -7.54 3.67
C GLY A 185 -23.22 -7.22 3.37
N THR A 186 -22.53 -6.64 4.35
CA THR A 186 -21.12 -6.23 4.21
C THR A 186 -20.40 -6.27 5.56
N ALA A 187 -19.14 -5.82 5.58
CA ALA A 187 -18.38 -5.43 6.75
C ALA A 187 -17.66 -4.12 6.44
N LEU A 188 -17.57 -3.23 7.43
CA LEU A 188 -16.82 -1.97 7.33
C LEU A 188 -15.87 -1.85 8.52
N ARG A 189 -14.87 -0.98 8.39
CA ARG A 189 -13.96 -0.66 9.48
C ARG A 189 -14.51 0.54 10.26
N GLY A 190 -14.88 0.33 11.53
CA GLY A 190 -15.26 1.40 12.45
C GLY A 190 -14.10 1.85 13.34
N GLN A 191 -13.07 1.02 13.48
CA GLN A 191 -11.92 1.29 14.34
C GLN A 191 -11.23 2.61 13.96
N ARG A 192 -11.08 3.50 14.94
CA ARG A 192 -10.21 4.68 14.83
C ARG A 192 -8.74 4.28 14.98
N GLY A 193 -7.86 5.24 14.79
CA GLY A 193 -6.41 5.09 14.93
C GLY A 193 -5.73 4.98 13.59
N SER A 194 -4.76 5.86 13.39
CA SER A 194 -4.02 6.02 12.13
C SER A 194 -4.91 6.11 10.89
N GLY A 195 -6.17 6.54 11.08
CA GLY A 195 -7.16 6.69 10.02
C GLY A 195 -7.79 5.39 9.52
N ALA A 196 -7.80 4.28 10.30
CA ALA A 196 -8.28 2.98 9.83
C ALA A 196 -9.70 2.99 9.24
N ASN A 197 -10.66 3.64 9.91
CA ASN A 197 -12.01 3.87 9.39
C ASN A 197 -12.03 4.91 8.26
N VAL A 198 -11.15 5.91 8.32
CA VAL A 198 -11.03 6.96 7.30
C VAL A 198 -10.62 6.38 5.95
N TRP A 199 -9.76 5.34 5.91
CA TRP A 199 -9.39 4.64 4.67
C TRP A 199 -10.60 4.07 3.94
N ARG A 200 -11.61 3.58 4.66
CA ARG A 200 -12.85 3.06 4.06
C ARG A 200 -13.86 4.13 3.72
N TRP A 201 -13.81 5.30 4.39
CA TRP A 201 -14.65 6.45 4.10
C TRP A 201 -14.16 7.25 2.88
N MET A 202 -12.85 7.42 2.71
CA MET A 202 -12.25 8.25 1.66
C MET A 202 -12.69 7.91 0.22
N PRO A 203 -12.86 6.64 -0.19
CA PRO A 203 -13.39 6.30 -1.51
C PRO A 203 -14.75 6.93 -1.83
N TYR A 204 -15.63 7.02 -0.85
CA TYR A 204 -16.93 7.71 -1.00
C TYR A 204 -16.74 9.22 -1.16
N PHE A 205 -15.93 9.81 -0.29
CA PHE A 205 -15.64 11.24 -0.33
C PHE A 205 -15.05 11.68 -1.68
N LYS A 206 -14.03 10.98 -2.15
CA LYS A 206 -13.41 11.26 -3.45
C LYS A 206 -14.33 10.93 -4.61
N GLY A 207 -15.08 9.86 -4.52
CA GLY A 207 -16.07 9.45 -5.52
C GLY A 207 -17.21 10.46 -5.71
N PHE A 208 -17.60 11.16 -4.65
CA PHE A 208 -18.57 12.26 -4.73
C PHE A 208 -17.93 13.62 -5.09
N GLY A 209 -16.66 13.64 -5.49
CA GLY A 209 -15.96 14.85 -5.91
C GLY A 209 -15.36 15.66 -4.78
N GLY A 210 -15.26 15.10 -3.57
CA GLY A 210 -14.68 15.76 -2.42
C GLY A 210 -13.18 16.04 -2.54
N ASN A 211 -12.75 17.16 -2.00
CA ASN A 211 -11.36 17.53 -1.83
C ASN A 211 -11.08 17.90 -0.37
N TRP A 212 -9.84 17.65 0.08
CA TRP A 212 -9.43 18.02 1.42
C TRP A 212 -9.20 19.52 1.56
N PHE A 213 -8.56 20.11 0.52
CA PHE A 213 -8.19 21.53 0.52
C PHE A 213 -8.41 22.16 -0.85
N ASP A 214 -8.73 23.44 -0.85
CA ASP A 214 -8.65 24.34 -1.99
C ASP A 214 -7.53 25.37 -1.69
N GLY A 215 -6.36 25.16 -2.28
CA GLY A 215 -5.12 25.80 -1.80
C GLY A 215 -4.83 25.39 -0.36
N ASP A 216 -4.71 26.37 0.54
CA ASP A 216 -4.49 26.15 1.97
C ASP A 216 -5.80 26.15 2.79
N LYS A 217 -6.96 26.33 2.13
CA LYS A 217 -8.26 26.34 2.79
C LYS A 217 -8.83 24.92 2.84
N PRO A 218 -9.13 24.38 4.05
CA PRO A 218 -9.88 23.13 4.17
C PRO A 218 -11.28 23.27 3.56
N VAL A 219 -11.77 22.25 2.85
CA VAL A 219 -13.08 22.28 2.17
C VAL A 219 -13.86 20.95 2.29
N PHE A 220 -13.56 20.17 3.30
CA PHE A 220 -14.20 18.86 3.49
C PHE A 220 -15.43 18.88 4.42
N ASP A 221 -15.98 20.05 4.69
CA ASP A 221 -17.29 20.29 5.34
C ASP A 221 -18.43 20.52 4.34
N GLY A 222 -18.15 20.40 3.03
CA GLY A 222 -19.11 20.58 1.96
C GLY A 222 -19.98 19.34 1.66
N ASP A 223 -20.90 19.49 0.70
CA ASP A 223 -21.92 18.49 0.34
C ASP A 223 -21.34 17.10 0.04
N ALA A 224 -20.15 17.03 -0.59
CA ALA A 224 -19.49 15.75 -0.90
C ALA A 224 -19.12 14.97 0.38
N ALA A 225 -18.62 15.67 1.40
CA ALA A 225 -18.24 15.05 2.67
C ALA A 225 -19.48 14.64 3.49
N VAL A 226 -20.50 15.48 3.52
CA VAL A 226 -21.80 15.15 4.15
C VAL A 226 -22.38 13.90 3.51
N LYS A 227 -22.51 13.89 2.17
CA LYS A 227 -23.04 12.75 1.43
C LYS A 227 -22.21 11.48 1.64
N ALA A 228 -20.87 11.60 1.63
CA ALA A 228 -19.99 10.45 1.88
C ALA A 228 -20.20 9.86 3.27
N THR A 229 -20.30 10.72 4.29
CA THR A 229 -20.49 10.30 5.67
C THR A 229 -21.86 9.66 5.87
N GLU A 230 -22.93 10.28 5.41
CA GLU A 230 -24.28 9.73 5.49
C GLU A 230 -24.39 8.38 4.77
N THR A 231 -23.81 8.25 3.57
CA THR A 231 -23.76 6.99 2.82
C THR A 231 -23.00 5.91 3.58
N TYR A 232 -21.85 6.26 4.15
CA TYR A 232 -21.03 5.35 4.94
C TYR A 232 -21.78 4.84 6.18
N LEU A 233 -22.44 5.74 6.91
CA LEU A 233 -23.27 5.40 8.08
C LEU A 233 -24.49 4.55 7.71
N GLU A 234 -25.10 4.79 6.54
CA GLU A 234 -26.21 3.95 6.05
C GLU A 234 -25.74 2.52 5.77
N ILE A 235 -24.59 2.35 5.10
CA ILE A 235 -24.01 1.04 4.81
C ILE A 235 -23.62 0.30 6.09
N PHE A 236 -23.16 1.03 7.12
CA PHE A 236 -22.82 0.45 8.43
C PHE A 236 -23.97 -0.36 9.06
N LYS A 237 -25.22 0.01 8.81
CA LYS A 237 -26.40 -0.69 9.31
C LYS A 237 -26.52 -2.14 8.84
N TYR A 238 -25.83 -2.48 7.75
CA TYR A 238 -25.83 -3.82 7.13
C TYR A 238 -24.49 -4.55 7.34
N SER A 239 -23.62 -4.01 8.18
CA SER A 239 -22.34 -4.59 8.48
C SER A 239 -22.42 -5.71 9.51
N ALA A 240 -21.45 -6.62 9.44
CA ALA A 240 -21.29 -7.71 10.41
C ALA A 240 -21.07 -7.18 11.84
N PRO A 241 -21.48 -7.91 12.89
CA PRO A 241 -21.21 -7.55 14.26
C PRO A 241 -19.70 -7.35 14.50
N GLY A 242 -19.36 -6.38 15.34
CA GLY A 242 -17.96 -6.02 15.61
C GLY A 242 -17.37 -5.00 14.62
N SER A 243 -18.01 -4.71 13.48
CA SER A 243 -17.54 -3.71 12.53
C SER A 243 -17.35 -2.32 13.14
N GLN A 244 -18.12 -1.94 14.16
CA GLN A 244 -18.03 -0.62 14.80
C GLN A 244 -16.67 -0.35 15.45
N THR A 245 -16.01 -1.39 15.95
CA THR A 245 -14.69 -1.31 16.61
C THR A 245 -13.64 -2.13 15.89
N GLY A 246 -14.02 -2.83 14.81
CA GLY A 246 -13.16 -3.69 14.01
C GLY A 246 -12.36 -2.91 12.98
N GLY A 247 -11.18 -3.43 12.68
CA GLY A 247 -10.29 -2.97 11.62
C GLY A 247 -10.31 -3.89 10.39
N TRP A 248 -9.16 -3.99 9.77
CA TRP A 248 -8.97 -4.82 8.57
C TRP A 248 -9.16 -6.31 8.86
N ASP A 249 -8.54 -6.80 9.94
CA ASP A 249 -8.55 -8.23 10.28
C ASP A 249 -9.97 -8.73 10.56
N GLU A 250 -10.80 -7.94 11.27
CA GLU A 250 -12.18 -8.28 11.57
C GLU A 250 -13.06 -8.27 10.31
N ALA A 251 -12.89 -7.28 9.43
CA ALA A 251 -13.67 -7.21 8.19
C ALA A 251 -13.35 -8.38 7.25
N VAL A 252 -12.07 -8.70 7.07
CA VAL A 252 -11.62 -9.83 6.25
C VAL A 252 -12.00 -11.16 6.89
N GLY A 253 -11.85 -11.29 8.22
CA GLY A 253 -12.25 -12.48 8.98
C GLY A 253 -13.75 -12.78 8.85
N ALA A 254 -14.59 -11.75 8.90
CA ALA A 254 -16.04 -11.90 8.70
C ALA A 254 -16.38 -12.38 7.27
N PHE A 255 -15.65 -11.93 6.25
CA PHE A 255 -15.83 -12.40 4.88
C PHE A 255 -15.33 -13.84 4.70
N THR A 256 -14.11 -14.15 5.13
CA THR A 256 -13.51 -15.48 4.97
C THR A 256 -14.22 -16.57 5.76
N SER A 257 -14.85 -16.22 6.89
CA SER A 257 -15.74 -17.13 7.65
C SER A 257 -17.13 -17.32 7.00
N GLY A 258 -17.42 -16.63 5.89
CA GLY A 258 -18.66 -16.77 5.15
C GLY A 258 -19.84 -15.95 5.67
N GLN A 259 -19.62 -15.09 6.66
CA GLN A 259 -20.68 -14.27 7.27
C GLN A 259 -21.08 -13.05 6.43
N VAL A 260 -20.27 -12.65 5.44
CA VAL A 260 -20.45 -11.42 4.65
C VAL A 260 -20.72 -11.74 3.19
N ALA A 261 -21.72 -11.08 2.61
CA ALA A 261 -22.12 -11.29 1.21
C ALA A 261 -21.23 -10.51 0.22
N LEU A 262 -20.97 -9.24 0.49
CA LEU A 262 -20.10 -8.37 -0.33
C LEU A 262 -19.14 -7.58 0.57
N LEU A 263 -17.90 -7.44 0.14
CA LEU A 263 -16.88 -6.68 0.87
C LEU A 263 -16.07 -5.82 -0.10
N ILE A 264 -15.98 -4.52 0.16
CA ILE A 264 -15.06 -3.62 -0.53
C ILE A 264 -13.88 -3.39 0.41
N GLU A 265 -12.71 -3.94 0.02
CA GLU A 265 -11.54 -3.90 0.89
C GLU A 265 -10.25 -3.91 0.07
N SER A 266 -9.15 -3.59 0.72
CA SER A 266 -7.83 -3.59 0.12
C SER A 266 -7.45 -4.97 -0.43
N THR A 267 -6.80 -4.99 -1.58
CA THR A 267 -6.48 -6.21 -2.35
C THR A 267 -5.74 -7.31 -1.60
N PRO A 268 -4.94 -7.09 -0.52
CA PRO A 268 -4.35 -8.18 0.26
C PRO A 268 -5.35 -9.20 0.81
N LEU A 269 -6.62 -8.82 0.96
CA LEU A 269 -7.66 -9.75 1.38
C LEU A 269 -7.75 -10.99 0.46
N VAL A 270 -7.40 -10.86 -0.82
CA VAL A 270 -7.53 -11.92 -1.83
C VAL A 270 -6.69 -13.14 -1.45
N GLY A 271 -5.47 -12.93 -0.93
CA GLY A 271 -4.63 -14.03 -0.47
C GLY A 271 -5.30 -14.90 0.59
N MET A 272 -5.92 -14.26 1.59
CA MET A 272 -6.65 -14.96 2.65
C MET A 272 -7.96 -15.55 2.16
N ALA A 273 -8.70 -14.81 1.31
CA ALA A 273 -9.99 -15.24 0.80
C ALA A 273 -9.91 -16.47 -0.11
N LEU A 274 -8.80 -16.63 -0.84
CA LEU A 274 -8.54 -17.76 -1.72
C LEU A 274 -7.87 -18.96 -1.05
N ASP A 275 -7.30 -18.79 0.16
CA ASP A 275 -6.68 -19.90 0.88
C ASP A 275 -7.75 -20.84 1.45
N PRO A 276 -7.88 -22.09 0.95
CA PRO A 276 -8.89 -23.03 1.44
C PRO A 276 -8.65 -23.49 2.89
N LYS A 277 -7.48 -23.20 3.47
CA LYS A 277 -7.20 -23.45 4.89
C LYS A 277 -7.68 -22.33 5.80
N ALA A 278 -7.75 -21.12 5.27
CA ALA A 278 -8.14 -19.90 6.01
C ALA A 278 -9.55 -19.42 5.69
N SER A 279 -10.12 -19.82 4.54
CA SER A 279 -11.41 -19.32 4.02
C SER A 279 -12.41 -20.44 3.81
N GLN A 280 -13.63 -20.26 4.31
CA GLN A 280 -14.77 -21.14 4.08
C GLN A 280 -15.49 -20.86 2.75
N VAL A 281 -15.03 -19.84 2.03
CA VAL A 281 -15.68 -19.33 0.81
C VAL A 281 -14.75 -19.25 -0.40
N ALA A 282 -13.56 -19.85 -0.32
CA ALA A 282 -12.52 -19.75 -1.33
C ALA A 282 -12.98 -20.10 -2.77
N ASP A 283 -13.90 -21.05 -2.92
CA ASP A 283 -14.48 -21.50 -4.18
C ASP A 283 -15.71 -20.71 -4.65
N LYS A 284 -16.17 -19.72 -3.85
CA LYS A 284 -17.45 -19.00 -4.05
C LYS A 284 -17.27 -17.52 -4.34
N ILE A 285 -16.05 -17.06 -4.56
CA ILE A 285 -15.71 -15.64 -4.64
C ILE A 285 -15.76 -15.14 -6.08
N GLY A 286 -16.34 -13.97 -6.28
CA GLY A 286 -16.20 -13.16 -7.48
C GLY A 286 -15.53 -11.83 -7.17
N TYR A 287 -15.01 -11.16 -8.21
CA TYR A 287 -14.22 -9.94 -8.09
C TYR A 287 -14.73 -8.87 -9.03
N LEU A 288 -14.79 -7.64 -8.56
CA LEU A 288 -15.05 -6.44 -9.37
C LEU A 288 -14.23 -5.27 -8.82
N PRO A 289 -13.96 -4.24 -9.64
CA PRO A 289 -13.51 -2.96 -9.09
C PRO A 289 -14.56 -2.39 -8.13
N PRO A 290 -14.22 -1.40 -7.28
CA PRO A 290 -15.20 -0.69 -6.49
C PRO A 290 -16.33 -0.15 -7.37
N PRO A 291 -17.58 -0.21 -6.90
CA PRO A 291 -18.72 0.26 -7.70
C PRO A 291 -18.67 1.78 -7.90
N THR A 292 -19.00 2.25 -9.10
CA THR A 292 -18.99 3.69 -9.40
C THR A 292 -20.01 4.43 -8.53
N PRO A 293 -19.71 5.67 -8.03
CA PRO A 293 -18.54 6.48 -8.34
C PRO A 293 -17.33 6.29 -7.39
N LEU A 294 -17.30 5.23 -6.57
CA LEU A 294 -16.21 5.02 -5.61
C LEU A 294 -14.85 4.97 -6.32
N THR A 295 -13.85 5.59 -5.71
CA THR A 295 -12.46 5.41 -6.14
C THR A 295 -11.91 4.13 -5.54
N GLY A 296 -11.06 3.41 -6.29
CA GLY A 296 -10.21 2.39 -5.70
C GLY A 296 -9.09 3.11 -4.93
N GLY A 297 -9.13 3.07 -3.61
CA GLY A 297 -8.09 3.70 -2.81
C GLY A 297 -6.71 3.17 -3.20
N GLY A 298 -5.81 4.07 -3.64
CA GLY A 298 -4.40 3.72 -3.84
C GLY A 298 -3.73 3.68 -2.49
N TYR A 299 -3.18 2.53 -2.13
CA TYR A 299 -2.33 2.40 -0.95
C TYR A 299 -1.05 1.65 -1.31
N GLY A 300 0.00 1.90 -0.55
CA GLY A 300 1.25 1.21 -0.71
C GLY A 300 2.09 1.36 0.55
N HIS A 301 2.43 0.21 1.13
CA HIS A 301 3.38 0.13 2.22
C HIS A 301 4.68 -0.41 1.69
N GLY A 302 5.78 0.04 2.24
CA GLY A 302 7.08 -0.42 1.76
C GLY A 302 8.22 -0.26 2.74
N LEU A 303 9.37 -0.69 2.29
CA LEU A 303 10.60 -0.68 3.07
C LEU A 303 11.39 0.60 2.78
N ALA A 304 11.72 1.35 3.83
CA ALA A 304 12.45 2.61 3.79
C ALA A 304 13.73 2.55 4.64
N ILE A 305 14.74 3.31 4.25
CA ILE A 305 16.02 3.39 4.95
C ILE A 305 15.90 4.36 6.14
N GLY A 306 16.00 3.88 7.37
CA GLY A 306 16.02 4.70 8.58
C GLY A 306 17.35 5.44 8.72
N THR A 307 17.31 6.78 8.84
CA THR A 307 18.55 7.58 8.92
C THR A 307 19.25 7.47 10.26
N LYS A 308 18.50 7.29 11.34
CA LYS A 308 19.04 7.35 12.70
C LYS A 308 19.91 6.15 13.09
N ALA A 309 19.55 4.94 12.59
CA ALA A 309 20.39 3.75 12.72
C ALA A 309 21.54 3.76 11.69
N ASN A 310 21.28 4.23 10.47
CA ASN A 310 22.23 4.24 9.37
C ASN A 310 22.93 5.61 9.28
N LYS A 311 23.94 5.83 10.14
CA LYS A 311 24.64 7.11 10.27
C LYS A 311 25.70 7.34 9.19
N THR A 312 26.19 6.28 8.56
CA THR A 312 27.20 6.35 7.50
C THR A 312 26.58 6.02 6.13
N GLU A 313 27.23 6.41 5.06
CA GLU A 313 26.78 6.09 3.70
C GLU A 313 26.83 4.57 3.44
N GLU A 314 27.84 3.88 3.98
CA GLU A 314 27.96 2.42 3.88
C GLU A 314 26.78 1.72 4.57
N ALA A 315 26.38 2.17 5.76
CA ALA A 315 25.22 1.62 6.47
C ALA A 315 23.92 1.83 5.69
N LYS A 316 23.74 2.99 5.05
CA LYS A 316 22.59 3.24 4.17
C LYS A 316 22.61 2.37 2.92
N GLN A 317 23.81 2.16 2.32
CA GLN A 317 23.97 1.26 1.18
C GLN A 317 23.60 -0.18 1.57
N CYS A 318 24.02 -0.64 2.75
CA CYS A 318 23.66 -1.97 3.26
C CYS A 318 22.15 -2.12 3.49
N ALA A 319 21.50 -1.10 4.06
CA ALA A 319 20.04 -1.08 4.21
C ALA A 319 19.34 -1.05 2.83
N GLY A 320 19.87 -0.28 1.87
CA GLY A 320 19.39 -0.22 0.50
C GLY A 320 19.53 -1.56 -0.23
N LEU A 321 20.66 -2.25 -0.06
CA LEU A 321 20.88 -3.59 -0.60
C LEU A 321 19.88 -4.61 -0.06
N PHE A 322 19.61 -4.58 1.27
CA PHE A 322 18.59 -5.43 1.86
C PHE A 322 17.21 -5.16 1.26
N ILE A 323 16.82 -3.88 1.15
CA ILE A 323 15.54 -3.48 0.58
C ILE A 323 15.43 -3.97 -0.88
N ALA A 324 16.47 -3.75 -1.68
CA ALA A 324 16.49 -4.17 -3.07
C ALA A 324 16.37 -5.70 -3.23
N TRP A 325 17.09 -6.47 -2.40
CA TRP A 325 16.97 -7.92 -2.35
C TRP A 325 15.57 -8.36 -1.89
N ALA A 326 15.08 -7.81 -0.78
CA ALA A 326 13.79 -8.16 -0.20
C ALA A 326 12.62 -7.91 -1.14
N THR A 327 12.70 -6.91 -2.01
CA THR A 327 11.68 -6.52 -2.97
C THR A 327 12.07 -6.78 -4.43
N SER A 328 13.07 -7.65 -4.64
CA SER A 328 13.52 -8.04 -5.97
C SER A 328 12.45 -8.81 -6.75
N LYS A 329 12.56 -8.82 -8.07
CA LYS A 329 11.69 -9.61 -8.94
C LYS A 329 11.75 -11.10 -8.61
N GLU A 330 12.93 -11.59 -8.28
CA GLU A 330 13.13 -12.99 -7.90
C GLU A 330 12.39 -13.34 -6.60
N ASN A 331 12.49 -12.52 -5.57
CA ASN A 331 11.76 -12.73 -4.33
C ASN A 331 10.24 -12.56 -4.51
N GLU A 332 9.81 -11.66 -5.40
CA GLU A 332 8.40 -11.53 -5.71
C GLU A 332 7.88 -12.73 -6.51
N GLN A 333 8.69 -13.31 -7.40
CA GLN A 333 8.34 -14.56 -8.07
C GLN A 333 8.22 -15.73 -7.07
N ARG A 334 9.10 -15.81 -6.07
CA ARG A 334 8.98 -16.78 -4.97
C ARG A 334 7.65 -16.62 -4.21
N ARG A 335 7.25 -15.38 -3.93
CA ARG A 335 5.94 -15.10 -3.30
C ARG A 335 4.77 -15.58 -4.15
N LEU A 336 4.82 -15.34 -5.46
CA LEU A 336 3.83 -15.88 -6.38
C LEU A 336 3.82 -17.41 -6.35
N ASP A 337 4.98 -18.05 -6.32
CA ASP A 337 5.13 -19.51 -6.28
C ASP A 337 4.52 -20.11 -5.01
N GLU A 338 4.68 -19.44 -3.87
CA GLU A 338 4.11 -19.85 -2.58
C GLU A 338 2.63 -19.42 -2.41
N GLY A 339 2.06 -18.66 -3.33
CA GLY A 339 0.67 -18.21 -3.26
C GLY A 339 0.42 -16.99 -2.40
N GLN A 340 1.45 -16.19 -2.17
CA GLN A 340 1.39 -15.00 -1.36
C GLN A 340 1.00 -13.79 -2.22
N PHE A 341 -0.28 -13.54 -2.32
CA PHE A 341 -0.84 -12.53 -3.21
C PHE A 341 -0.55 -11.08 -2.79
N SER A 342 -0.57 -10.80 -1.50
CA SER A 342 -0.59 -9.42 -0.99
C SER A 342 0.69 -8.62 -1.26
N GLU A 343 1.78 -9.31 -1.51
CA GLU A 343 3.11 -8.73 -1.71
C GLU A 343 3.57 -8.73 -3.17
N LEU A 344 2.64 -8.88 -4.14
CA LEU A 344 2.94 -8.78 -5.56
C LEU A 344 2.80 -7.32 -6.02
N ASN A 345 3.90 -6.70 -6.42
CA ASN A 345 4.00 -5.28 -6.73
C ASN A 345 4.65 -4.98 -8.07
N ARG A 346 5.30 -5.99 -8.68
CA ARG A 346 5.98 -5.83 -9.96
C ARG A 346 5.07 -6.19 -11.11
N THR A 347 4.96 -5.29 -12.07
CA THR A 347 4.12 -5.45 -13.26
C THR A 347 4.45 -6.73 -14.01
N SER A 348 5.76 -7.02 -14.18
CA SER A 348 6.19 -8.23 -14.89
C SER A 348 5.79 -9.54 -14.21
N VAL A 349 5.64 -9.54 -12.87
CA VAL A 349 5.17 -10.71 -12.11
C VAL A 349 3.65 -10.83 -12.17
N MET A 350 2.94 -9.72 -11.93
CA MET A 350 1.48 -9.69 -11.95
C MET A 350 0.85 -9.93 -13.33
N THR A 351 1.58 -9.70 -14.43
CA THR A 351 1.14 -9.99 -15.80
C THR A 351 1.69 -11.30 -16.34
N SER A 352 2.37 -12.09 -15.52
CA SER A 352 2.97 -13.36 -15.95
C SER A 352 1.90 -14.44 -16.20
N PRO A 353 2.17 -15.40 -17.11
CA PRO A 353 1.28 -16.55 -17.28
C PRO A 353 1.01 -17.34 -16.00
N LYS A 354 2.01 -17.41 -15.12
CA LYS A 354 1.91 -18.10 -13.83
C LYS A 354 0.93 -17.41 -12.87
N PHE A 355 0.87 -16.07 -12.90
CA PHE A 355 -0.15 -15.34 -12.14
C PHE A 355 -1.57 -15.70 -12.62
N ALA A 356 -1.79 -15.69 -13.94
CA ALA A 356 -3.07 -16.06 -14.53
C ALA A 356 -3.45 -17.55 -14.26
N GLU A 357 -2.47 -18.45 -14.31
CA GLU A 357 -2.66 -19.88 -13.95
C GLU A 357 -3.09 -20.02 -12.49
N ARG A 358 -2.46 -19.29 -11.58
CA ARG A 358 -2.70 -19.43 -10.13
C ARG A 358 -4.00 -18.80 -9.66
N TYR A 359 -4.31 -17.59 -10.14
CA TYR A 359 -5.41 -16.76 -9.62
C TYR A 359 -6.59 -16.64 -10.57
N GLY A 360 -6.49 -17.19 -11.75
CA GLY A 360 -7.51 -17.11 -12.79
C GLY A 360 -7.54 -15.76 -13.54
N PRO A 361 -8.16 -15.73 -14.71
CA PRO A 361 -8.24 -14.51 -15.53
C PRO A 361 -9.17 -13.45 -14.92
N ASP A 362 -10.22 -13.85 -14.21
CA ASP A 362 -11.22 -12.93 -13.65
C ASP A 362 -10.60 -12.00 -12.61
N LEU A 363 -9.70 -12.50 -11.75
CA LEU A 363 -9.00 -11.67 -10.79
C LEU A 363 -8.05 -10.69 -11.49
N GLY A 364 -7.30 -11.16 -12.48
CA GLY A 364 -6.40 -10.31 -13.27
C GLY A 364 -7.15 -9.16 -13.94
N GLN A 365 -8.32 -9.44 -14.52
CA GLN A 365 -9.17 -8.41 -15.13
C GLN A 365 -9.71 -7.42 -14.07
N ALA A 366 -10.20 -7.91 -12.93
CA ALA A 366 -10.71 -7.05 -11.86
C ALA A 366 -9.61 -6.13 -11.27
N LEU A 367 -8.38 -6.63 -11.15
CA LEU A 367 -7.24 -5.81 -10.72
C LEU A 367 -6.87 -4.74 -11.75
N ALA A 368 -6.86 -5.08 -13.05
CA ALA A 368 -6.60 -4.13 -14.11
C ALA A 368 -7.67 -3.03 -14.17
N ASP A 369 -8.94 -3.39 -13.98
CA ASP A 369 -10.04 -2.43 -13.94
C ASP A 369 -10.03 -1.58 -12.67
N THR A 370 -9.66 -2.15 -11.53
CA THR A 370 -9.42 -1.41 -10.28
C THR A 370 -8.32 -0.37 -10.47
N GLY A 371 -7.22 -0.73 -11.15
CA GLY A 371 -6.13 0.20 -11.47
C GLY A 371 -6.59 1.47 -12.19
N LYS A 372 -7.63 1.39 -13.04
CA LYS A 372 -8.20 2.53 -13.78
C LYS A 372 -8.92 3.54 -12.87
N VAL A 373 -9.47 3.09 -11.75
CA VAL A 373 -10.20 3.91 -10.78
C VAL A 373 -9.42 4.17 -9.49
N THR A 374 -8.20 3.66 -9.40
CA THR A 374 -7.32 3.86 -8.25
C THR A 374 -6.84 5.32 -8.18
N ALA A 375 -7.00 5.93 -7.01
CA ALA A 375 -6.59 7.30 -6.73
C ALA A 375 -5.93 7.40 -5.35
N VAL A 376 -5.06 8.39 -5.17
CA VAL A 376 -4.56 8.78 -3.86
C VAL A 376 -5.66 9.59 -3.17
N ASN A 377 -6.32 8.99 -2.19
CA ASN A 377 -7.50 9.55 -1.54
C ASN A 377 -7.16 10.46 -0.36
N PHE A 378 -5.99 10.29 0.25
CA PHE A 378 -5.54 11.06 1.41
C PHE A 378 -4.82 12.38 1.02
N TRP A 379 -4.68 13.28 1.96
CA TRP A 379 -3.91 14.50 1.78
C TRP A 379 -2.41 14.22 1.89
N GLN A 380 -1.67 14.34 0.80
CA GLN A 380 -0.23 14.08 0.74
C GLN A 380 0.59 15.20 1.44
N ASN A 381 0.46 15.28 2.74
CA ASN A 381 1.12 16.30 3.58
C ASN A 381 1.66 15.65 4.86
N ALA A 382 2.69 16.25 5.45
CA ALA A 382 3.30 15.78 6.71
C ALA A 382 2.31 15.81 7.89
N SER A 383 1.29 16.66 7.84
CA SER A 383 0.25 16.78 8.86
C SER A 383 -0.94 15.82 8.64
N TRP A 384 -0.91 15.00 7.59
CA TRP A 384 -1.98 14.03 7.33
C TRP A 384 -2.24 13.07 8.51
N PRO A 385 -1.22 12.51 9.20
CA PRO A 385 -1.50 11.63 10.33
C PRO A 385 -2.37 12.27 11.41
N ASP A 386 -2.12 13.54 11.74
CA ASP A 386 -2.89 14.26 12.76
C ASP A 386 -4.33 14.54 12.28
N LEU A 387 -4.49 14.92 11.00
CA LEU A 387 -5.80 15.16 10.40
C LEU A 387 -6.61 13.85 10.30
N GLY A 388 -5.97 12.79 9.82
CA GLY A 388 -6.61 11.48 9.70
C GLY A 388 -7.03 10.88 11.04
N ASP A 389 -6.20 11.04 12.08
CA ASP A 389 -6.53 10.59 13.44
C ASP A 389 -7.71 11.39 14.02
N ARG A 390 -7.75 12.73 13.80
CA ARG A 390 -8.88 13.55 14.25
C ARG A 390 -10.18 13.14 13.56
N TRP A 391 -10.14 12.96 12.23
CA TRP A 391 -11.31 12.48 11.50
C TRP A 391 -11.73 11.07 11.93
N GLY A 392 -10.78 10.18 12.18
CA GLY A 392 -11.06 8.83 12.66
C GLY A 392 -11.83 8.80 13.98
N ILE A 393 -11.52 9.72 14.90
CA ILE A 393 -12.23 9.87 16.17
C ILE A 393 -13.67 10.34 15.94
N ILE A 394 -13.86 11.41 15.17
CA ILE A 394 -15.19 11.96 14.86
C ILE A 394 -16.06 10.92 14.11
N LEU A 395 -15.45 10.21 13.16
CA LEU A 395 -16.16 9.18 12.40
C LEU A 395 -16.57 7.98 13.28
N GLU A 396 -15.72 7.57 14.24
CA GLU A 396 -16.10 6.54 15.23
C GLU A 396 -17.25 7.01 16.12
N GLU A 397 -17.24 8.28 16.56
CA GLU A 397 -18.34 8.86 17.33
C GLU A 397 -19.67 8.82 16.56
N LEU A 398 -19.63 9.12 15.26
CA LEU A 398 -20.79 9.04 14.37
C LEU A 398 -21.27 7.58 14.17
N ILE A 399 -20.34 6.64 13.97
CA ILE A 399 -20.64 5.21 13.79
C ILE A 399 -21.27 4.61 15.04
N THR A 400 -20.76 4.98 16.22
CA THR A 400 -21.27 4.47 17.51
C THR A 400 -22.51 5.20 18.02
N GLY A 401 -22.90 6.31 17.37
CA GLY A 401 -24.03 7.15 17.80
C GLY A 401 -23.74 8.06 18.98
N THR A 402 -22.48 8.15 19.42
CA THR A 402 -22.04 9.12 20.46
C THR A 402 -22.17 10.55 19.94
N ARG A 403 -21.96 10.75 18.65
CA ARG A 403 -22.29 11.94 17.87
C ARG A 403 -23.37 11.59 16.85
N THR A 404 -24.33 12.48 16.65
CA THR A 404 -25.44 12.25 15.69
C THR A 404 -25.50 13.28 14.57
N ASP A 405 -24.87 14.45 14.74
CA ASP A 405 -24.83 15.50 13.73
C ASP A 405 -23.55 15.38 12.88
N VAL A 406 -23.75 14.97 11.64
CA VAL A 406 -22.67 14.78 10.65
C VAL A 406 -22.03 16.14 10.31
N LYS A 407 -22.85 17.18 10.14
CA LYS A 407 -22.34 18.50 9.75
C LYS A 407 -21.51 19.13 10.85
N GLU A 408 -21.96 19.03 12.10
CA GLU A 408 -21.20 19.47 13.27
C GLU A 408 -19.82 18.79 13.33
N GLY A 409 -19.76 17.46 13.10
CA GLY A 409 -18.51 16.72 13.08
C GLY A 409 -17.55 17.17 11.96
N LEU A 410 -18.07 17.43 10.78
CA LEU A 410 -17.29 17.94 9.64
C LEU A 410 -16.85 19.39 9.85
N ASP A 411 -17.66 20.24 10.44
CA ASP A 411 -17.30 21.64 10.78
C ASP A 411 -16.18 21.65 11.82
N GLU A 412 -16.24 20.81 12.83
CA GLU A 412 -15.18 20.63 13.81
C GLU A 412 -13.86 20.21 13.15
N LEU A 413 -13.92 19.20 12.26
CA LEU A 413 -12.75 18.72 11.52
C LEU A 413 -12.15 19.83 10.64
N ASN A 414 -13.01 20.62 10.00
CA ASN A 414 -12.60 21.74 9.13
C ASN A 414 -11.90 22.83 9.96
N GLY A 415 -12.40 23.13 11.16
CA GLY A 415 -11.75 24.03 12.12
C GLY A 415 -10.38 23.52 12.56
N PHE A 416 -10.30 22.23 12.93
CA PHE A 416 -9.03 21.58 13.30
C PHE A 416 -8.00 21.66 12.19
N ALA A 417 -8.40 21.39 10.93
CA ALA A 417 -7.50 21.47 9.79
C ALA A 417 -7.02 22.91 9.50
N THR A 418 -7.86 23.90 9.72
CA THR A 418 -7.48 25.33 9.60
C THR A 418 -6.36 25.65 10.58
N ASP A 419 -6.50 25.24 11.84
CA ASP A 419 -5.47 25.43 12.86
C ASP A 419 -4.19 24.64 12.55
N LEU A 420 -4.33 23.45 11.97
CA LEU A 420 -3.20 22.60 11.59
C LEU A 420 -2.36 23.22 10.49
N VAL A 421 -2.99 23.79 9.45
CA VAL A 421 -2.29 24.52 8.37
C VAL A 421 -1.60 25.76 8.91
N ALA A 422 -2.26 26.53 9.76
CA ALA A 422 -1.68 27.75 10.34
C ALA A 422 -0.41 27.49 11.17
N ARG A 423 -0.32 26.30 11.83
CA ARG A 423 0.89 25.89 12.59
C ARG A 423 2.01 25.36 11.72
N SER A 424 1.72 24.98 10.48
CA SER A 424 2.66 24.33 9.55
C SER A 424 3.37 25.34 8.63
N GLN A 425 2.92 26.59 8.63
CA GLN A 425 3.53 27.75 7.97
C GLN A 425 4.55 28.43 8.89
#